data_298f8756f7da007ed73f28f5b98fe385
#
_entry.id   298f8756f7da007ed73f28f5b98fe385
#
_cell.length_a   1.000
_cell.length_b   1.000
_cell.length_c   1.000
_cell.angle_alpha   90.00
_cell.angle_beta   90.00
_cell.angle_gamma   90.00
#
_symmetry.space_group_name_H-M   'P 1'
#
loop_
_entity.id
_entity.type
_entity.pdbx_description
1 polymer ?
#
loop_
_entity_poly.entity_id
_entity_poly.type
_entity_poly.pdbx_seq_one_letter_code
_entity_poly.pdbx_strand_id
1 'polypeptide(L)'
;MGRIVTQMTPRPLSPNYFLSISEKLGFSIDKNERDALKPIVNQLLSSFKNLDPIPSSQHSGKSSPPAPLDDPYNAFIIQFDPSIGYAPTSAVSGILDGIRVAVKDNIAIKGYPMTAGSAILSNCTPSQNAILVEKLLTAGSTIVGKTNMDEFAFGPTGETSYFGSTLNPINPNYTPGGSSSGSGASIAANLADVAIGTDTGGSVRIPASFCGVLGLKPTQGAISTTGVVKLSHSLDTVGLLGSNLNILRKTLG
;
A
#
# COMPACT_ATOMS: atom_id res chain seq x y z
N MET A 1 10.01 -34.53 10.44
CA MET A 1 11.28 -34.05 9.87
C MET A 1 11.22 -32.55 9.78
N GLY A 2 11.79 -31.86 10.77
CA GLY A 2 11.79 -30.39 10.85
C GLY A 2 12.75 -29.79 9.82
N ARG A 3 12.23 -28.92 8.95
CA ARG A 3 13.09 -28.04 8.14
C ARG A 3 13.67 -26.97 9.06
N ILE A 4 14.96 -27.01 9.23
CA ILE A 4 15.75 -25.95 9.88
C ILE A 4 15.59 -24.71 9.01
N VAL A 5 14.87 -23.71 9.53
CA VAL A 5 14.88 -22.35 8.96
C VAL A 5 16.25 -21.78 9.27
N THR A 6 17.14 -21.81 8.30
CA THR A 6 18.45 -21.16 8.40
C THR A 6 18.20 -19.65 8.51
N GLN A 7 18.56 -19.07 9.65
CA GLN A 7 18.61 -17.62 9.81
C GLN A 7 19.44 -17.03 8.66
N MET A 8 18.80 -16.25 7.79
CA MET A 8 19.50 -15.44 6.80
C MET A 8 20.18 -14.28 7.53
N THR A 9 21.34 -14.53 8.11
CA THR A 9 22.23 -13.44 8.52
C THR A 9 22.70 -12.75 7.23
N PRO A 10 22.46 -11.43 7.07
CA PRO A 10 22.97 -10.70 5.94
C PRO A 10 24.48 -10.88 5.85
N ARG A 11 24.99 -11.43 4.74
CA ARG A 11 26.43 -11.57 4.53
C ARG A 11 27.03 -10.19 4.35
N PRO A 12 28.22 -9.91 4.92
CA PRO A 12 28.95 -8.69 4.60
C PRO A 12 29.12 -8.57 3.10
N LEU A 13 28.80 -7.41 2.53
CA LEU A 13 28.92 -7.19 1.11
C LEU A 13 30.39 -7.25 0.70
N SER A 14 30.72 -8.19 -0.18
CA SER A 14 32.05 -8.22 -0.79
C SER A 14 32.22 -7.05 -1.76
N PRO A 15 33.45 -6.56 -1.98
CA PRO A 15 33.71 -5.52 -2.99
C PRO A 15 33.15 -5.87 -4.38
N ASN A 16 33.13 -7.15 -4.73
CA ASN A 16 32.64 -7.66 -6.01
C ASN A 16 31.10 -7.60 -6.11
N TYR A 17 30.37 -7.50 -4.98
CA TYR A 17 28.92 -7.43 -4.98
C TYR A 17 28.42 -6.11 -5.60
N PHE A 18 29.06 -4.99 -5.26
CA PHE A 18 28.72 -3.69 -5.86
C PHE A 18 28.99 -3.67 -7.37
N LEU A 19 30.09 -4.29 -7.80
CA LEU A 19 30.42 -4.41 -9.23
C LEU A 19 29.37 -5.24 -9.97
N SER A 20 28.96 -6.38 -9.42
CA SER A 20 27.99 -7.26 -10.07
C SER A 20 26.59 -6.61 -10.16
N ILE A 21 26.20 -5.77 -9.19
CA ILE A 21 24.95 -5.01 -9.24
C ILE A 21 25.04 -3.87 -10.25
N SER A 22 26.11 -3.09 -10.24
CA SER A 22 26.29 -1.99 -11.18
C SER A 22 26.28 -2.46 -12.63
N GLU A 23 26.94 -3.58 -12.92
CA GLU A 23 26.91 -4.21 -14.24
C GLU A 23 25.49 -4.66 -14.64
N LYS A 24 24.73 -5.26 -13.72
CA LYS A 24 23.34 -5.68 -13.98
C LYS A 24 22.40 -4.51 -14.22
N LEU A 25 22.64 -3.38 -13.57
CA LEU A 25 21.84 -2.17 -13.69
C LEU A 25 22.34 -1.20 -14.78
N GLY A 26 23.42 -1.54 -15.48
CA GLY A 26 23.94 -0.78 -16.63
C GLY A 26 24.64 0.54 -16.27
N PHE A 27 25.15 0.67 -15.04
CA PHE A 27 25.96 1.82 -14.63
C PHE A 27 27.30 1.39 -14.03
N SER A 28 28.29 2.27 -14.01
CA SER A 28 29.62 2.03 -13.43
C SER A 28 29.75 2.77 -12.10
N ILE A 29 30.31 2.10 -11.09
CA ILE A 29 30.65 2.71 -9.80
C ILE A 29 32.17 2.69 -9.65
N ASP A 30 32.78 3.84 -9.43
CA ASP A 30 34.22 3.93 -9.18
C ASP A 30 34.59 3.51 -7.75
N LYS A 31 35.89 3.48 -7.45
CA LYS A 31 36.38 3.05 -6.14
C LYS A 31 35.93 3.99 -5.02
N ASN A 32 35.93 5.31 -5.25
CA ASN A 32 35.60 6.32 -4.26
C ASN A 32 34.11 6.26 -3.93
N GLU A 33 33.26 6.11 -4.95
CA GLU A 33 31.82 5.93 -4.79
C GLU A 33 31.49 4.67 -4.00
N ARG A 34 32.15 3.55 -4.28
CA ARG A 34 31.98 2.32 -3.51
C ARG A 34 32.38 2.50 -2.05
N ASP A 35 33.50 3.15 -1.79
CA ASP A 35 33.99 3.35 -0.44
C ASP A 35 33.06 4.31 0.35
N ALA A 36 32.42 5.27 -0.32
CA ALA A 36 31.41 6.14 0.26
C ALA A 36 30.06 5.41 0.53
N LEU A 37 29.62 4.52 -0.37
CA LEU A 37 28.36 3.78 -0.22
C LEU A 37 28.44 2.64 0.80
N LYS A 38 29.61 2.02 0.97
CA LYS A 38 29.80 0.87 1.84
C LYS A 38 29.35 1.07 3.29
N PRO A 39 29.66 2.18 4.00
CA PRO A 39 29.14 2.40 5.34
C PRO A 39 27.63 2.56 5.39
N ILE A 40 27.02 3.22 4.40
CA ILE A 40 25.56 3.43 4.32
C ILE A 40 24.87 2.07 4.18
N VAL A 41 25.32 1.23 3.27
CA VAL A 41 24.73 -0.10 3.05
C VAL A 41 24.95 -1.01 4.26
N ASN A 42 26.12 -0.97 4.90
CA ASN A 42 26.37 -1.72 6.12
C ASN A 42 25.46 -1.27 7.28
N GLN A 43 25.18 0.01 7.39
CA GLN A 43 24.23 0.55 8.37
C GLN A 43 22.80 0.03 8.10
N LEU A 44 22.36 0.05 6.84
CA LEU A 44 21.06 -0.52 6.45
C LEU A 44 21.01 -2.03 6.77
N LEU A 45 22.02 -2.78 6.41
CA LEU A 45 22.09 -4.22 6.70
C LEU A 45 22.10 -4.51 8.21
N SER A 46 22.72 -3.65 9.02
CA SER A 46 22.73 -3.81 10.47
C SER A 46 21.33 -3.63 11.08
N SER A 47 20.49 -2.78 10.47
CA SER A 47 19.10 -2.58 10.90
C SER A 47 18.26 -3.85 10.72
N PHE A 48 18.57 -4.69 9.73
CA PHE A 48 17.88 -5.97 9.51
C PHE A 48 18.28 -7.07 10.51
N LYS A 49 19.42 -6.95 11.19
CA LYS A 49 19.88 -7.95 12.17
C LYS A 49 19.02 -8.00 13.43
N ASN A 50 18.30 -6.92 13.71
CA ASN A 50 17.46 -6.78 14.91
C ASN A 50 15.97 -7.03 14.61
N LEU A 51 15.63 -7.50 13.42
CA LEU A 51 14.27 -7.92 13.11
C LEU A 51 14.06 -9.34 13.66
N ASP A 52 13.20 -9.47 14.65
CA ASP A 52 12.70 -10.78 15.06
C ASP A 52 12.01 -11.45 13.87
N PRO A 53 12.23 -12.76 13.65
CA PRO A 53 11.52 -13.48 12.61
C PRO A 53 10.01 -13.34 12.87
N ILE A 54 9.29 -12.72 11.94
CA ILE A 54 7.82 -12.73 11.99
C ILE A 54 7.40 -14.20 11.95
N PRO A 55 6.69 -14.72 12.95
CA PRO A 55 6.19 -16.09 12.90
C PRO A 55 5.36 -16.24 11.62
N SER A 56 5.81 -17.09 10.71
CA SER A 56 5.02 -17.43 9.53
C SER A 56 3.78 -18.17 10.02
N SER A 57 2.67 -17.48 10.15
CA SER A 57 1.37 -18.12 10.29
C SER A 57 1.10 -18.81 8.96
N GLN A 58 1.29 -20.14 8.95
CA GLN A 58 0.87 -20.96 7.82
C GLN A 58 -0.67 -20.93 7.78
N HIS A 59 -1.23 -19.95 7.12
CA HIS A 59 -2.60 -20.00 6.67
C HIS A 59 -2.58 -20.55 5.24
N SER A 60 -2.75 -21.88 5.14
CA SER A 60 -3.01 -22.58 3.89
C SER A 60 -4.48 -22.41 3.48
N GLY A 61 -4.89 -21.18 3.29
CA GLY A 61 -6.13 -20.83 2.62
C GLY A 61 -5.79 -20.33 1.24
N LYS A 62 -5.83 -21.18 0.23
CA LYS A 62 -5.92 -20.75 -1.17
C LYS A 62 -7.32 -20.18 -1.38
N SER A 63 -7.54 -18.93 -0.99
CA SER A 63 -8.63 -18.15 -1.57
C SER A 63 -8.10 -17.58 -2.87
N SER A 64 -8.55 -18.12 -4.00
CA SER A 64 -8.44 -17.40 -5.26
C SER A 64 -9.10 -16.04 -5.05
N PRO A 65 -8.48 -14.92 -5.46
CA PRO A 65 -9.14 -13.64 -5.42
C PRO A 65 -10.47 -13.75 -6.17
N PRO A 66 -11.57 -13.18 -5.66
CA PRO A 66 -12.82 -13.12 -6.41
C PRO A 66 -12.55 -12.47 -7.77
N ALA A 67 -13.23 -12.94 -8.82
CA ALA A 67 -13.12 -12.38 -10.16
C ALA A 67 -13.34 -10.86 -10.07
N PRO A 68 -12.50 -10.04 -10.73
CA PRO A 68 -12.63 -8.59 -10.68
C PRO A 68 -14.01 -8.19 -11.20
N LEU A 69 -14.78 -7.52 -10.38
CA LEU A 69 -15.90 -6.72 -10.84
C LEU A 69 -15.32 -5.62 -11.73
N ASP A 70 -16.06 -5.23 -12.75
CA ASP A 70 -15.67 -4.35 -13.84
C ASP A 70 -14.77 -3.17 -13.40
N ASP A 71 -13.46 -3.41 -13.36
CA ASP A 71 -12.41 -2.43 -13.04
C ASP A 71 -11.50 -2.24 -14.26
N PRO A 72 -11.92 -1.46 -15.26
CA PRO A 72 -11.12 -1.25 -16.46
C PRO A 72 -9.87 -0.41 -16.24
N TYR A 73 -9.69 0.13 -15.03
CA TYR A 73 -8.60 1.04 -14.70
C TYR A 73 -7.47 0.39 -13.89
N ASN A 74 -7.61 -0.91 -13.55
CA ASN A 74 -6.69 -1.59 -12.64
C ASN A 74 -6.49 -0.80 -11.33
N ALA A 75 -7.59 -0.25 -10.81
CA ALA A 75 -7.60 0.53 -9.59
C ALA A 75 -7.47 -0.34 -8.33
N PHE A 76 -7.84 -1.62 -8.42
CA PHE A 76 -7.78 -2.57 -7.30
C PHE A 76 -6.81 -3.71 -7.58
N ILE A 77 -6.05 -4.11 -6.56
CA ILE A 77 -5.34 -5.39 -6.52
C ILE A 77 -6.31 -6.50 -6.07
N ILE A 78 -7.18 -6.17 -5.10
CA ILE A 78 -8.24 -7.05 -4.62
C ILE A 78 -9.50 -6.23 -4.52
N GLN A 79 -10.54 -6.63 -5.23
CA GLN A 79 -11.87 -6.04 -5.13
C GLN A 79 -12.79 -7.02 -4.39
N PHE A 80 -13.52 -6.53 -3.41
CA PHE A 80 -14.53 -7.31 -2.70
C PHE A 80 -15.87 -7.21 -3.43
N ASP A 81 -16.73 -8.23 -3.26
CA ASP A 81 -18.08 -8.18 -3.79
C ASP A 81 -18.79 -6.91 -3.29
N PRO A 82 -19.27 -6.02 -4.17
CA PRO A 82 -19.89 -4.75 -3.76
C PRO A 82 -21.16 -4.93 -2.92
N SER A 83 -21.83 -6.09 -3.03
CA SER A 83 -23.04 -6.38 -2.26
C SER A 83 -22.76 -6.85 -0.83
N ILE A 84 -21.54 -7.34 -0.58
CA ILE A 84 -21.14 -7.90 0.70
C ILE A 84 -20.05 -7.04 1.34
N GLY A 85 -19.02 -6.66 0.55
CA GLY A 85 -17.84 -5.95 1.03
C GLY A 85 -17.13 -6.66 2.17
N TYR A 86 -16.18 -5.97 2.81
CA TYR A 86 -15.65 -6.34 4.10
C TYR A 86 -16.29 -5.42 5.15
N ALA A 87 -17.29 -5.93 5.82
CA ALA A 87 -18.10 -5.20 6.80
C ALA A 87 -17.96 -5.85 8.19
N PRO A 88 -18.30 -5.15 9.26
CA PRO A 88 -18.37 -5.72 10.60
C PRO A 88 -19.35 -6.90 10.65
N THR A 89 -19.04 -7.92 11.47
CA THR A 89 -19.87 -9.13 11.63
C THR A 89 -21.25 -8.84 12.25
N SER A 90 -21.41 -7.67 12.87
CA SER A 90 -22.70 -7.15 13.38
C SER A 90 -22.98 -5.82 12.68
N ALA A 91 -24.22 -5.63 12.25
CA ALA A 91 -24.65 -4.37 11.66
C ALA A 91 -24.41 -3.23 12.68
N VAL A 92 -23.40 -2.43 12.47
CA VAL A 92 -23.08 -1.24 13.25
C VAL A 92 -23.63 -0.05 12.46
N SER A 93 -24.71 0.55 12.95
CA SER A 93 -25.13 1.85 12.42
C SER A 93 -24.20 2.92 12.97
N GLY A 94 -23.41 3.52 12.11
CA GLY A 94 -22.42 4.52 12.47
C GLY A 94 -22.44 5.72 11.53
N ILE A 95 -21.55 6.67 11.79
CA ILE A 95 -21.47 7.89 10.97
C ILE A 95 -21.12 7.58 9.50
N LEU A 96 -20.47 6.44 9.21
CA LEU A 96 -20.09 6.00 7.86
C LEU A 96 -21.00 4.91 7.29
N ASP A 97 -22.17 4.69 7.87
CA ASP A 97 -23.12 3.69 7.36
C ASP A 97 -23.48 3.99 5.89
N GLY A 98 -23.44 2.94 5.07
CA GLY A 98 -23.66 3.02 3.61
C GLY A 98 -22.48 3.60 2.80
N ILE A 99 -21.34 3.95 3.43
CA ILE A 99 -20.17 4.51 2.74
C ILE A 99 -19.23 3.38 2.30
N ARG A 100 -18.92 3.37 1.00
CA ARG A 100 -17.97 2.45 0.37
C ARG A 100 -16.55 3.00 0.49
N VAL A 101 -15.66 2.26 1.15
CA VAL A 101 -14.28 2.68 1.41
C VAL A 101 -13.32 1.76 0.66
N ALA A 102 -12.46 2.33 -0.18
CA ALA A 102 -11.32 1.64 -0.78
C ALA A 102 -10.06 1.86 0.06
N VAL A 103 -9.22 0.85 0.24
CA VAL A 103 -8.06 0.90 1.14
C VAL A 103 -6.78 0.56 0.38
N LYS A 104 -5.78 1.44 0.41
CA LYS A 104 -4.49 1.22 -0.26
C LYS A 104 -3.82 -0.07 0.21
N ASP A 105 -3.19 -0.79 -0.70
CA ASP A 105 -2.72 -2.15 -0.45
C ASP A 105 -1.53 -2.27 0.51
N ASN A 106 -0.92 -1.16 0.92
CA ASN A 106 0.05 -1.15 2.02
C ASN A 106 -0.59 -1.05 3.42
N ILE A 107 -1.93 -1.09 3.53
CA ILE A 107 -2.69 -1.01 4.78
C ILE A 107 -3.28 -2.39 5.08
N ALA A 108 -3.06 -2.88 6.30
CA ALA A 108 -3.47 -4.21 6.72
C ALA A 108 -4.99 -4.34 6.86
N ILE A 109 -5.55 -5.34 6.18
CA ILE A 109 -6.90 -5.86 6.40
C ILE A 109 -6.74 -7.33 6.78
N LYS A 110 -7.27 -7.71 7.94
CA LYS A 110 -7.16 -9.07 8.48
C LYS A 110 -7.68 -10.11 7.49
N GLY A 111 -6.85 -11.13 7.23
CA GLY A 111 -7.23 -12.26 6.38
C GLY A 111 -7.09 -12.02 4.88
N TYR A 112 -6.72 -10.81 4.45
CA TYR A 112 -6.49 -10.48 3.04
C TYR A 112 -5.02 -10.16 2.77
N PRO A 113 -4.46 -10.52 1.62
CA PRO A 113 -3.09 -10.18 1.26
C PRO A 113 -2.81 -8.68 1.37
N MET A 114 -1.62 -8.35 1.86
CA MET A 114 -1.10 -6.99 1.93
C MET A 114 0.23 -6.97 1.19
N THR A 115 0.18 -6.66 -0.09
CA THR A 115 1.33 -6.83 -0.98
C THR A 115 2.20 -5.58 -1.11
N ALA A 116 1.66 -4.41 -0.74
CA ALA A 116 2.29 -3.11 -1.00
C ALA A 116 2.69 -2.93 -2.48
N GLY A 117 1.91 -3.50 -3.41
CA GLY A 117 2.19 -3.45 -4.86
C GLY A 117 3.37 -4.33 -5.31
N SER A 118 3.88 -5.23 -4.45
CA SER A 118 5.09 -6.02 -4.68
C SER A 118 4.84 -7.53 -4.71
N ALA A 119 5.54 -8.23 -5.59
CA ALA A 119 5.59 -9.70 -5.61
C ALA A 119 6.19 -10.29 -4.32
N ILE A 120 7.10 -9.57 -3.66
CA ILE A 120 7.80 -10.03 -2.46
C ILE A 120 6.81 -10.29 -1.31
N LEU A 121 5.76 -9.47 -1.19
CA LEU A 121 4.75 -9.59 -0.16
C LEU A 121 3.46 -10.27 -0.63
N SER A 122 3.41 -10.86 -1.81
CA SER A 122 2.19 -11.49 -2.38
C SER A 122 1.55 -12.54 -1.46
N ASN A 123 2.34 -13.19 -0.61
CA ASN A 123 1.87 -14.17 0.37
C ASN A 123 1.77 -13.61 1.80
N CYS A 124 1.94 -12.30 1.99
CA CYS A 124 1.82 -11.68 3.30
C CYS A 124 0.37 -11.40 3.62
N THR A 125 -0.19 -12.15 4.58
CA THR A 125 -1.58 -11.97 5.03
C THR A 125 -1.58 -11.54 6.49
N PRO A 126 -2.00 -10.30 6.80
CA PRO A 126 -2.09 -9.80 8.17
C PRO A 126 -3.08 -10.60 9.02
N SER A 127 -2.69 -10.87 10.28
CA SER A 127 -3.55 -11.51 11.27
C SER A 127 -4.47 -10.53 12.01
N GLN A 128 -4.26 -9.21 11.82
CA GLN A 128 -5.01 -8.13 12.43
C GLN A 128 -5.26 -7.00 11.43
N ASN A 129 -6.32 -6.25 11.64
CA ASN A 129 -6.55 -5.02 10.89
C ASN A 129 -5.58 -3.91 11.34
N ALA A 130 -5.27 -2.97 10.46
CA ALA A 130 -4.72 -1.69 10.85
C ALA A 130 -5.71 -0.95 11.77
N ILE A 131 -5.21 -0.14 12.72
CA ILE A 131 -6.07 0.61 13.65
C ILE A 131 -7.10 1.48 12.90
N LEU A 132 -6.69 2.09 11.80
CA LEU A 132 -7.60 2.90 10.99
C LEU A 132 -8.71 2.06 10.34
N VAL A 133 -8.43 0.83 9.94
CA VAL A 133 -9.42 -0.09 9.37
C VAL A 133 -10.46 -0.48 10.41
N GLU A 134 -10.05 -0.78 11.65
CA GLU A 134 -10.96 -1.04 12.75
C GLU A 134 -11.89 0.17 13.02
N LYS A 135 -11.35 1.38 13.00
CA LYS A 135 -12.15 2.60 13.18
C LYS A 135 -13.16 2.80 12.06
N LEU A 136 -12.78 2.57 10.80
CA LEU A 136 -13.69 2.67 9.66
C LEU A 136 -14.85 1.67 9.79
N LEU A 137 -14.54 0.41 10.12
CA LEU A 137 -15.55 -0.63 10.34
C LEU A 137 -16.47 -0.31 11.52
N THR A 138 -15.91 0.15 12.64
CA THR A 138 -16.68 0.57 13.82
C THR A 138 -17.59 1.77 13.51
N ALA A 139 -17.18 2.65 12.60
CA ALA A 139 -18.01 3.76 12.12
C ALA A 139 -19.10 3.33 11.12
N GLY A 140 -19.20 2.04 10.77
CA GLY A 140 -20.24 1.47 9.90
C GLY A 140 -19.91 1.45 8.42
N SER A 141 -18.68 1.76 8.00
CA SER A 141 -18.31 1.72 6.59
C SER A 141 -18.17 0.30 6.06
N THR A 142 -18.36 0.14 4.75
CA THR A 142 -18.09 -1.09 4.01
C THR A 142 -16.81 -0.92 3.20
N ILE A 143 -15.81 -1.78 3.42
CA ILE A 143 -14.59 -1.77 2.61
C ILE A 143 -14.85 -2.58 1.33
N VAL A 144 -14.60 -1.95 0.18
CA VAL A 144 -14.90 -2.53 -1.15
C VAL A 144 -13.67 -3.12 -1.84
N GLY A 145 -12.49 -2.94 -1.28
CA GLY A 145 -11.29 -3.56 -1.84
C GLY A 145 -9.99 -2.91 -1.40
N LYS A 146 -8.89 -3.51 -1.88
CA LYS A 146 -7.53 -3.03 -1.69
C LYS A 146 -7.01 -2.43 -2.98
N THR A 147 -6.69 -1.15 -2.97
CA THR A 147 -6.34 -0.40 -4.17
C THR A 147 -4.88 -0.62 -4.58
N ASN A 148 -4.68 -0.59 -5.89
CA ASN A 148 -3.36 -0.65 -6.50
C ASN A 148 -2.50 0.56 -6.12
N MET A 149 -1.18 0.39 -6.21
CA MET A 149 -0.23 1.38 -5.75
C MET A 149 1.15 1.14 -6.35
N ASP A 150 1.98 2.17 -6.44
CA ASP A 150 3.40 1.99 -6.73
C ASP A 150 4.07 1.10 -5.67
N GLU A 151 4.98 0.23 -6.12
CA GLU A 151 5.65 -0.76 -5.29
C GLU A 151 6.29 -0.11 -4.06
N PHE A 152 5.96 -0.61 -2.85
CA PHE A 152 6.37 -0.09 -1.54
C PHE A 152 6.12 1.42 -1.35
N ALA A 153 5.11 1.97 -2.01
CA ALA A 153 4.78 3.40 -2.01
C ALA A 153 5.91 4.30 -2.56
N PHE A 154 6.88 3.72 -3.29
CA PHE A 154 8.04 4.40 -3.83
C PHE A 154 7.86 4.70 -5.32
N GLY A 155 7.03 5.68 -5.64
CA GLY A 155 6.77 6.16 -7.00
C GLY A 155 5.65 7.20 -7.02
N PRO A 156 5.70 8.17 -7.93
CA PRO A 156 4.66 9.20 -8.06
C PRO A 156 3.73 8.96 -9.25
N THR A 157 3.82 7.82 -9.97
CA THR A 157 3.18 7.65 -11.28
C THR A 157 2.11 6.57 -11.35
N GLY A 158 2.09 5.60 -10.44
CA GLY A 158 1.15 4.48 -10.48
C GLY A 158 1.50 3.41 -11.53
N GLU A 159 2.79 3.36 -11.95
CA GLU A 159 3.27 2.47 -13.01
C GLU A 159 4.14 1.32 -12.50
N THR A 160 4.63 1.41 -11.25
CA THR A 160 5.63 0.46 -10.74
C THR A 160 5.07 -0.73 -9.99
N SER A 161 3.74 -0.88 -9.95
CA SER A 161 3.09 -2.02 -9.32
C SER A 161 3.42 -3.34 -10.03
N TYR A 162 3.70 -4.38 -9.26
CA TYR A 162 3.80 -5.75 -9.78
C TYR A 162 2.50 -6.22 -10.45
N PHE A 163 1.35 -5.69 -10.04
CA PHE A 163 0.02 -6.05 -10.57
C PHE A 163 -0.36 -5.24 -11.82
N GLY A 164 0.58 -4.53 -12.40
CA GLY A 164 0.40 -3.68 -13.58
C GLY A 164 0.04 -2.23 -13.23
N SER A 165 0.14 -1.37 -14.24
CA SER A 165 -0.11 0.06 -14.10
C SER A 165 -1.59 0.36 -13.86
N THR A 166 -1.86 1.31 -12.99
CA THR A 166 -3.21 1.90 -12.85
C THR A 166 -3.44 2.90 -13.99
N LEU A 167 -4.62 2.90 -14.57
CA LEU A 167 -5.02 3.86 -15.60
C LEU A 167 -5.74 5.06 -14.97
N ASN A 168 -5.57 6.24 -15.57
CA ASN A 168 -6.30 7.43 -15.16
C ASN A 168 -7.72 7.42 -15.76
N PRO A 169 -8.79 7.40 -14.94
CA PRO A 169 -10.16 7.36 -15.46
C PRO A 169 -10.58 8.60 -16.25
N ILE A 170 -9.95 9.76 -16.01
CA ILE A 170 -10.21 11.00 -16.75
C ILE A 170 -9.67 10.90 -18.17
N ASN A 171 -8.47 10.34 -18.32
CA ASN A 171 -7.88 10.07 -19.62
C ASN A 171 -6.82 8.96 -19.47
N PRO A 172 -7.08 7.74 -19.98
CA PRO A 172 -6.18 6.59 -19.85
C PRO A 172 -4.80 6.75 -20.53
N ASN A 173 -4.61 7.79 -21.34
CA ASN A 173 -3.31 8.09 -21.95
C ASN A 173 -2.37 8.85 -20.99
N TYR A 174 -2.85 9.22 -19.81
CA TYR A 174 -2.06 9.91 -18.80
C TYR A 174 -1.96 9.07 -17.54
N THR A 175 -0.89 9.28 -16.78
CA THR A 175 -0.72 8.65 -15.47
C THR A 175 -1.80 9.11 -14.48
N PRO A 176 -2.30 8.22 -13.60
CA PRO A 176 -3.20 8.60 -12.51
C PRO A 176 -2.47 9.32 -11.38
N GLY A 177 -1.12 9.35 -11.41
CA GLY A 177 -0.29 9.74 -10.28
C GLY A 177 -0.19 8.63 -9.22
N GLY A 178 0.74 8.80 -8.28
CA GLY A 178 1.05 7.80 -7.25
C GLY A 178 1.61 8.44 -5.97
N SER A 179 1.90 7.60 -5.00
CA SER A 179 1.83 6.13 -5.02
C SER A 179 0.44 5.56 -4.70
N SER A 180 -0.54 6.35 -4.32
CA SER A 180 -1.93 5.89 -4.08
C SER A 180 -2.75 5.95 -5.38
N SER A 181 -2.21 5.37 -6.46
CA SER A 181 -2.77 5.43 -7.82
C SER A 181 -4.19 4.86 -7.90
N GLY A 182 -4.38 3.64 -7.43
CA GLY A 182 -5.67 2.99 -7.41
C GLY A 182 -6.68 3.69 -6.48
N SER A 183 -6.20 4.32 -5.39
CA SER A 183 -7.09 5.12 -4.52
C SER A 183 -7.64 6.35 -5.27
N GLY A 184 -6.81 7.06 -6.05
CA GLY A 184 -7.26 8.17 -6.89
C GLY A 184 -8.21 7.71 -7.98
N ALA A 185 -7.82 6.65 -8.71
CA ALA A 185 -8.61 6.09 -9.79
C ALA A 185 -9.97 5.55 -9.31
N SER A 186 -10.02 4.87 -8.16
CA SER A 186 -11.28 4.31 -7.63
C SER A 186 -12.33 5.39 -7.32
N ILE A 187 -11.90 6.56 -6.86
CA ILE A 187 -12.81 7.70 -6.62
C ILE A 187 -13.25 8.34 -7.94
N ALA A 188 -12.30 8.59 -8.85
CA ALA A 188 -12.61 9.19 -10.15
C ALA A 188 -13.55 8.31 -11.00
N ALA A 189 -13.44 6.99 -10.88
CA ALA A 189 -14.28 6.02 -11.56
C ALA A 189 -15.58 5.69 -10.79
N ASN A 190 -15.86 6.34 -9.65
CA ASN A 190 -17.01 6.07 -8.77
C ASN A 190 -17.11 4.61 -8.28
N LEU A 191 -15.98 3.94 -8.12
CA LEU A 191 -15.91 2.58 -7.58
C LEU A 191 -15.93 2.55 -6.05
N ALA A 192 -15.62 3.70 -5.42
CA ALA A 192 -15.72 3.94 -3.98
C ALA A 192 -16.15 5.38 -3.70
N ASP A 193 -16.67 5.64 -2.49
CA ASP A 193 -17.07 6.98 -2.03
C ASP A 193 -15.91 7.72 -1.36
N VAL A 194 -15.06 6.96 -0.65
CA VAL A 194 -13.82 7.41 -0.03
C VAL A 194 -12.72 6.39 -0.31
N ALA A 195 -11.51 6.86 -0.53
CA ALA A 195 -10.34 5.99 -0.56
C ALA A 195 -9.30 6.44 0.48
N ILE A 196 -8.69 5.45 1.12
CA ILE A 196 -7.60 5.65 2.06
C ILE A 196 -6.28 5.43 1.32
N GLY A 197 -5.39 6.42 1.42
CA GLY A 197 -4.04 6.36 0.87
C GLY A 197 -2.98 6.64 1.92
N THR A 198 -1.72 6.64 1.49
CA THR A 198 -0.58 7.07 2.30
C THR A 198 0.20 8.14 1.54
N ASP A 199 0.70 9.13 2.25
CA ASP A 199 1.41 10.29 1.70
C ASP A 199 2.69 10.53 2.50
N THR A 200 3.83 10.34 1.85
CA THR A 200 5.16 10.63 2.39
C THR A 200 5.73 11.90 1.76
N GLY A 201 5.61 12.02 0.44
CA GLY A 201 6.09 13.15 -0.35
C GLY A 201 5.06 13.69 -1.36
N GLY A 202 3.77 13.32 -1.22
CA GLY A 202 2.71 13.72 -2.15
C GLY A 202 1.76 12.60 -2.54
N SER A 203 1.95 11.39 -2.04
CA SER A 203 1.33 10.16 -2.56
C SER A 203 -0.20 10.02 -2.34
N VAL A 204 -0.86 10.97 -1.71
CA VAL A 204 -2.33 11.16 -1.71
C VAL A 204 -2.71 12.34 -2.61
N ARG A 205 -1.96 13.43 -2.50
CA ARG A 205 -2.24 14.70 -3.18
C ARG A 205 -1.97 14.63 -4.69
N ILE A 206 -0.91 13.90 -5.10
CA ILE A 206 -0.56 13.72 -6.51
C ILE A 206 -1.68 12.97 -7.25
N PRO A 207 -2.08 11.74 -6.83
CA PRO A 207 -3.16 11.04 -7.53
C PRO A 207 -4.50 11.78 -7.43
N ALA A 208 -4.78 12.48 -6.33
CA ALA A 208 -5.97 13.32 -6.25
C ALA A 208 -5.99 14.41 -7.32
N SER A 209 -4.87 15.11 -7.51
CA SER A 209 -4.73 16.14 -8.53
C SER A 209 -4.86 15.58 -9.96
N PHE A 210 -4.22 14.46 -10.24
CA PHE A 210 -4.18 13.88 -11.59
C PHE A 210 -5.50 13.21 -11.98
N CYS A 211 -6.20 12.62 -11.01
CA CYS A 211 -7.52 12.02 -11.22
C CYS A 211 -8.70 12.99 -11.01
N GLY A 212 -8.43 14.29 -10.76
CA GLY A 212 -9.49 15.30 -10.64
C GLY A 212 -10.39 15.12 -9.40
N VAL A 213 -9.86 14.58 -8.30
CA VAL A 213 -10.59 14.35 -7.05
C VAL A 213 -9.96 15.13 -5.91
N LEU A 214 -10.62 15.17 -4.74
CA LEU A 214 -10.07 15.83 -3.56
C LEU A 214 -9.14 14.89 -2.80
N GLY A 215 -7.97 15.40 -2.41
CA GLY A 215 -6.99 14.69 -1.59
C GLY A 215 -6.69 15.46 -0.30
N LEU A 216 -6.84 14.81 0.84
CA LEU A 216 -6.55 15.37 2.15
C LEU A 216 -5.40 14.63 2.81
N LYS A 217 -4.28 15.31 3.00
CA LYS A 217 -3.19 14.87 3.86
C LYS A 217 -3.30 15.62 5.20
N PRO A 218 -3.78 15.00 6.28
CA PRO A 218 -3.86 15.65 7.59
C PRO A 218 -2.47 15.88 8.20
N THR A 219 -2.45 16.47 9.37
CA THR A 219 -1.23 16.55 10.18
C THR A 219 -0.68 15.16 10.45
N GLN A 220 0.63 15.00 10.39
CA GLN A 220 1.29 13.73 10.71
C GLN A 220 0.90 13.28 12.13
N GLY A 221 0.59 12.00 12.27
CA GLY A 221 0.14 11.41 13.53
C GLY A 221 -1.34 11.62 13.87
N ALA A 222 -2.09 12.44 13.12
CA ALA A 222 -3.53 12.60 13.34
C ALA A 222 -4.31 11.29 13.09
N ILE A 223 -3.87 10.50 12.11
CA ILE A 223 -4.38 9.15 11.86
C ILE A 223 -3.24 8.16 12.14
N SER A 224 -3.53 7.10 12.90
CA SER A 224 -2.54 6.06 13.23
C SER A 224 -2.01 5.36 11.98
N THR A 225 -0.70 5.18 11.90
CA THR A 225 -0.02 4.38 10.89
C THR A 225 0.27 2.94 11.35
N THR A 226 -0.28 2.50 12.49
CA THR A 226 -0.15 1.13 12.96
C THR A 226 -0.89 0.17 12.03
N GLY A 227 -0.19 -0.84 11.53
CA GLY A 227 -0.69 -1.76 10.51
C GLY A 227 -0.51 -1.27 9.07
N VAL A 228 0.35 -0.26 8.85
CA VAL A 228 0.73 0.25 7.52
C VAL A 228 2.17 -0.14 7.23
N VAL A 229 2.43 -0.69 6.03
CA VAL A 229 3.81 -0.85 5.52
C VAL A 229 4.37 0.54 5.25
N LYS A 230 5.45 0.88 5.96
CA LYS A 230 6.01 2.23 5.96
C LYS A 230 7.08 2.41 4.89
N LEU A 231 7.08 3.58 4.26
CA LEU A 231 8.19 4.09 3.47
C LEU A 231 9.14 4.92 4.35
N SER A 232 8.59 5.79 5.20
CA SER A 232 9.36 6.64 6.13
C SER A 232 8.64 6.79 7.45
N HIS A 233 9.30 6.43 8.55
CA HIS A 233 8.73 6.55 9.90
C HIS A 233 8.40 7.99 10.31
N SER A 234 9.16 8.96 9.82
CA SER A 234 9.05 10.37 10.20
C SER A 234 8.20 11.22 9.25
N LEU A 235 7.81 10.68 8.08
CA LEU A 235 7.09 11.46 7.06
C LEU A 235 5.73 10.85 6.69
N ASP A 236 5.57 9.53 6.83
CA ASP A 236 4.37 8.84 6.42
C ASP A 236 3.13 9.37 7.14
N THR A 237 2.13 9.68 6.35
CA THR A 237 0.83 10.15 6.82
C THR A 237 -0.26 9.36 6.10
N VAL A 238 -1.24 8.85 6.83
CA VAL A 238 -2.46 8.34 6.21
C VAL A 238 -3.30 9.53 5.76
N GLY A 239 -3.81 9.46 4.53
CA GLY A 239 -4.66 10.50 3.98
C GLY A 239 -5.89 9.92 3.28
N LEU A 240 -6.78 10.81 2.90
CA LEU A 240 -8.10 10.51 2.36
C LEU A 240 -8.24 11.08 0.94
N LEU A 241 -8.91 10.32 0.08
CA LEU A 241 -9.35 10.82 -1.24
C LEU A 241 -10.87 10.68 -1.32
N GLY A 242 -11.53 11.63 -1.98
CA GLY A 242 -12.98 11.62 -2.12
C GLY A 242 -13.47 12.60 -3.17
N SER A 243 -14.72 12.45 -3.59
CA SER A 243 -15.33 13.29 -4.62
C SER A 243 -15.77 14.67 -4.12
N ASN A 244 -15.97 14.83 -2.81
CA ASN A 244 -16.41 16.10 -2.21
C ASN A 244 -15.93 16.25 -0.76
N LEU A 245 -15.96 17.50 -0.27
CA LEU A 245 -15.48 17.83 1.08
C LEU A 245 -16.34 17.23 2.21
N ASN A 246 -17.62 17.02 1.99
CA ASN A 246 -18.51 16.52 3.04
C ASN A 246 -18.12 15.08 3.43
N ILE A 247 -17.83 14.24 2.42
CA ILE A 247 -17.42 12.86 2.67
C ILE A 247 -16.07 12.80 3.37
N LEU A 248 -15.11 13.66 2.98
CA LEU A 248 -13.79 13.72 3.63
C LEU A 248 -13.91 14.16 5.10
N ARG A 249 -14.70 15.19 5.38
CA ARG A 249 -14.99 15.63 6.76
C ARG A 249 -15.65 14.55 7.60
N LYS A 250 -16.65 13.88 7.02
CA LYS A 250 -17.38 12.78 7.67
C LYS A 250 -16.46 11.61 8.03
N THR A 251 -15.48 11.33 7.17
CA THR A 251 -14.55 10.21 7.37
C THR A 251 -13.39 10.57 8.31
N LEU A 252 -13.01 11.83 8.40
CA LEU A 252 -11.94 12.28 9.29
C LEU A 252 -12.35 12.29 10.77
N GLY A 253 -13.65 12.40 11.07
CA GLY A 253 -14.19 12.39 12.41
C GLY A 253 -14.81 13.61 12.87
#